data_4b5490187703e51bd4b09f2b05af6ffe
#
_entry.id   4b5490187703e51bd4b09f2b05af6ffe
#
_cell.length_a   1.000
_cell.length_b   1.000
_cell.length_c   1.000
_cell.angle_alpha   90.00
_cell.angle_beta   90.00
_cell.angle_gamma   90.00
#
_symmetry.space_group_name_H-M   'P 1'
#
loop_
_entity.id
_entity.type
_entity.pdbx_description
1 polymer ?
#
loop_
_entity_poly.entity_id
_entity_poly.type
_entity_poly.pdbx_seq_one_letter_code
_entity_poly.pdbx_strand_id
1 'polypeptide(L)'
;MQLTKQKGFTLVEIAIVLVIVGLLIGGVLKGQEMITNAKLKRMESDNAGIAAAMFSYQDRYLQLPGDDSSATGRFDFYTAAAPAGAGFTVALGQADGDGDGIIGDGTDWAATDANNLMIAASAETSKFWGHLRASGLVPGGNGTDTTRASNAYGGLMGVQDGSLAIAGHVIIFGGIEGAIARIIETRLDDGAADAGRIQANISGGANGMDALAVSDGALYVEANRYDMAFRL
;
A
#
# COMPACT_ATOMS: atom_id res chain seq x y z
N MET A 1 -60.91 18.21 30.20
CA MET A 1 -59.71 17.43 29.93
C MET A 1 -60.00 16.53 28.74
N GLN A 2 -59.61 16.91 27.51
CA GLN A 2 -59.86 16.09 26.32
C GLN A 2 -58.74 15.04 26.20
N LEU A 3 -59.12 13.79 26.30
CA LEU A 3 -58.24 12.66 26.05
C LEU A 3 -58.08 12.50 24.54
N THR A 4 -56.90 12.85 24.02
CA THR A 4 -56.52 12.59 22.61
C THR A 4 -56.42 11.07 22.41
N LYS A 5 -57.28 10.51 21.57
CA LYS A 5 -57.20 9.09 21.13
C LYS A 5 -55.88 8.87 20.39
N GLN A 6 -54.97 8.12 21.00
CA GLN A 6 -53.78 7.65 20.29
C GLN A 6 -54.21 6.60 19.26
N LYS A 7 -53.84 6.86 17.98
CA LYS A 7 -54.00 5.85 16.90
C LYS A 7 -52.87 4.84 17.03
N GLY A 8 -53.21 3.57 17.22
CA GLY A 8 -52.27 2.46 17.18
C GLY A 8 -51.88 2.13 15.73
N PHE A 9 -50.67 1.61 15.54
CA PHE A 9 -50.21 1.09 14.25
C PHE A 9 -50.96 -0.17 13.85
N THR A 10 -51.21 -0.33 12.56
CA THR A 10 -51.80 -1.55 12.01
C THR A 10 -50.74 -2.64 11.85
N LEU A 11 -51.15 -3.93 11.96
CA LEU A 11 -50.27 -5.06 11.74
C LEU A 11 -49.61 -5.04 10.33
N VAL A 12 -50.37 -4.54 9.36
CA VAL A 12 -49.86 -4.44 7.96
C VAL A 12 -48.77 -3.40 7.82
N GLU A 13 -48.86 -2.25 8.46
CA GLU A 13 -47.80 -1.23 8.45
C GLU A 13 -46.48 -1.75 9.01
N ILE A 14 -46.53 -2.45 10.14
CA ILE A 14 -45.33 -3.06 10.72
C ILE A 14 -44.77 -4.18 9.83
N ALA A 15 -45.64 -5.01 9.25
CA ALA A 15 -45.22 -6.10 8.38
C ALA A 15 -44.46 -5.58 7.12
N ILE A 16 -44.97 -4.52 6.47
CA ILE A 16 -44.33 -3.92 5.32
C ILE A 16 -42.97 -3.30 5.69
N VAL A 17 -42.89 -2.59 6.82
CA VAL A 17 -41.64 -2.00 7.28
C VAL A 17 -40.58 -3.07 7.54
N LEU A 18 -40.94 -4.17 8.19
CA LEU A 18 -40.01 -5.28 8.47
C LEU A 18 -39.47 -5.92 7.18
N VAL A 19 -40.32 -6.08 6.18
CA VAL A 19 -39.88 -6.63 4.87
C VAL A 19 -38.89 -5.67 4.19
N ILE A 20 -39.21 -4.38 4.15
CA ILE A 20 -38.32 -3.37 3.53
C ILE A 20 -36.99 -3.29 4.26
N VAL A 21 -36.98 -3.24 5.59
CA VAL A 21 -35.77 -3.21 6.40
C VAL A 21 -34.93 -4.48 6.20
N GLY A 22 -35.57 -5.65 6.13
CA GLY A 22 -34.89 -6.92 5.87
C GLY A 22 -34.19 -6.93 4.50
N LEU A 23 -34.86 -6.44 3.46
CA LEU A 23 -34.27 -6.30 2.12
C LEU A 23 -33.11 -5.29 2.07
N LEU A 24 -33.25 -4.16 2.75
CA LEU A 24 -32.20 -3.13 2.82
C LEU A 24 -30.95 -3.67 3.54
N ILE A 25 -31.10 -4.31 4.70
CA ILE A 25 -29.97 -4.89 5.43
C ILE A 25 -29.26 -5.96 4.59
N GLY A 26 -30.02 -6.88 3.97
CA GLY A 26 -29.46 -7.90 3.09
C GLY A 26 -28.68 -7.30 1.91
N GLY A 27 -29.23 -6.24 1.29
CA GLY A 27 -28.56 -5.52 0.19
C GLY A 27 -27.27 -4.82 0.63
N VAL A 28 -27.26 -4.19 1.81
CA VAL A 28 -26.08 -3.52 2.35
C VAL A 28 -24.96 -4.51 2.68
N LEU A 29 -25.28 -5.63 3.34
CA LEU A 29 -24.30 -6.68 3.65
C LEU A 29 -23.67 -7.26 2.38
N LYS A 30 -24.48 -7.54 1.36
CA LYS A 30 -23.96 -8.03 0.09
C LYS A 30 -23.10 -6.99 -0.63
N GLY A 31 -23.46 -5.72 -0.56
CA GLY A 31 -22.67 -4.62 -1.10
C GLY A 31 -21.29 -4.49 -0.43
N GLN A 32 -21.21 -4.62 0.89
CA GLN A 32 -19.95 -4.60 1.64
C GLN A 32 -19.03 -5.76 1.25
N GLU A 33 -19.56 -6.97 1.09
CA GLU A 33 -18.79 -8.12 0.61
C GLU A 33 -18.22 -7.87 -0.79
N MET A 34 -19.00 -7.30 -1.69
CA MET A 34 -18.53 -6.96 -3.04
C MET A 34 -17.41 -5.91 -3.03
N ILE A 35 -17.52 -4.88 -2.19
CA ILE A 35 -16.48 -3.85 -2.04
C ILE A 35 -15.18 -4.48 -1.51
N THR A 36 -15.26 -5.34 -0.51
CA THR A 36 -14.11 -6.04 0.06
C THR A 36 -13.42 -6.90 -1.00
N ASN A 37 -14.18 -7.69 -1.76
CA ASN A 37 -13.63 -8.51 -2.84
C ASN A 37 -13.01 -7.67 -3.97
N ALA A 38 -13.58 -6.50 -4.28
CA ALA A 38 -13.01 -5.59 -5.27
C ALA A 38 -11.67 -4.99 -4.80
N LYS A 39 -11.55 -4.60 -3.53
CA LYS A 39 -10.30 -4.12 -2.93
C LYS A 39 -9.22 -5.19 -2.92
N LEU A 40 -9.57 -6.45 -2.58
CA LEU A 40 -8.64 -7.59 -2.64
C LEU A 40 -8.08 -7.79 -4.05
N LYS A 41 -8.96 -7.83 -5.05
CA LYS A 41 -8.54 -7.97 -6.45
C LYS A 41 -7.67 -6.81 -6.92
N ARG A 42 -7.96 -5.59 -6.48
CA ARG A 42 -7.13 -4.44 -6.78
C ARG A 42 -5.72 -4.60 -6.19
N MET A 43 -5.59 -5.06 -4.96
CA MET A 43 -4.30 -5.30 -4.33
C MET A 43 -3.49 -6.39 -5.04
N GLU A 44 -4.14 -7.50 -5.45
CA GLU A 44 -3.51 -8.53 -6.28
C GLU A 44 -3.00 -7.94 -7.61
N SER A 45 -3.83 -7.09 -8.25
CA SER A 45 -3.47 -6.40 -9.49
C SER A 45 -2.35 -5.38 -9.31
N ASP A 46 -2.37 -4.62 -8.21
CA ASP A 46 -1.33 -3.64 -7.89
C ASP A 46 0.02 -4.36 -7.66
N ASN A 47 0.02 -5.49 -6.93
CA ASN A 47 1.21 -6.32 -6.74
C ASN A 47 1.80 -6.79 -8.08
N ALA A 48 0.98 -7.38 -8.94
CA ALA A 48 1.42 -7.83 -10.26
C ALA A 48 1.87 -6.66 -11.15
N GLY A 49 1.20 -5.52 -11.07
CA GLY A 49 1.54 -4.31 -11.83
C GLY A 49 2.88 -3.71 -11.44
N ILE A 50 3.17 -3.64 -10.13
CA ILE A 50 4.46 -3.14 -9.61
C ILE A 50 5.58 -4.09 -10.03
N ALA A 51 5.39 -5.40 -9.88
CA ALA A 51 6.36 -6.40 -10.33
C ALA A 51 6.65 -6.27 -11.83
N ALA A 52 5.62 -6.17 -12.65
CA ALA A 52 5.76 -5.99 -14.09
C ALA A 52 6.48 -4.69 -14.47
N ALA A 53 6.19 -3.58 -13.76
CA ALA A 53 6.88 -2.31 -13.98
C ALA A 53 8.36 -2.39 -13.61
N MET A 54 8.69 -3.01 -12.48
CA MET A 54 10.07 -3.21 -12.03
C MET A 54 10.87 -4.04 -13.05
N PHE A 55 10.36 -5.18 -13.47
CA PHE A 55 11.04 -6.02 -14.47
C PHE A 55 11.12 -5.34 -15.85
N SER A 56 10.10 -4.56 -16.24
CA SER A 56 10.13 -3.78 -17.49
C SER A 56 11.18 -2.68 -17.45
N TYR A 57 11.39 -2.06 -16.29
CA TYR A 57 12.47 -1.10 -16.08
C TYR A 57 13.83 -1.79 -16.20
N GLN A 58 14.00 -2.91 -15.50
CA GLN A 58 15.24 -3.70 -15.52
C GLN A 58 15.58 -4.20 -16.92
N ASP A 59 14.61 -4.68 -17.70
CA ASP A 59 14.81 -5.12 -19.08
C ASP A 59 15.25 -3.97 -20.00
N ARG A 60 14.69 -2.78 -19.79
CA ARG A 60 14.99 -1.61 -20.63
C ARG A 60 16.31 -0.94 -20.28
N TYR A 61 16.63 -0.82 -19.02
CA TYR A 61 17.76 -0.01 -18.53
C TYR A 61 18.89 -0.85 -17.93
N LEU A 62 18.71 -2.15 -17.76
CA LEU A 62 19.65 -3.10 -17.13
C LEU A 62 20.04 -2.71 -15.69
N GLN A 63 19.13 -1.99 -15.01
CA GLN A 63 19.26 -1.49 -13.65
C GLN A 63 17.91 -1.65 -12.95
N LEU A 64 17.90 -1.67 -11.63
CA LEU A 64 16.67 -1.67 -10.84
C LEU A 64 16.15 -0.24 -10.65
N PRO A 65 14.83 -0.02 -10.67
CA PRO A 65 14.30 1.29 -10.31
C PRO A 65 14.58 1.56 -8.83
N GLY A 66 15.08 2.76 -8.52
CA GLY A 66 15.57 3.11 -7.20
C GLY A 66 17.09 3.00 -7.10
N ASP A 67 17.65 1.89 -7.52
CA ASP A 67 19.09 1.59 -7.52
C ASP A 67 19.83 2.07 -8.79
N ASP A 68 19.14 2.62 -9.78
CA ASP A 68 19.76 3.06 -11.04
C ASP A 68 20.78 4.19 -10.84
N SER A 69 22.06 3.87 -10.96
CA SER A 69 23.20 4.80 -10.80
C SER A 69 23.37 5.80 -11.96
N SER A 70 22.50 5.76 -12.96
CA SER A 70 22.56 6.64 -14.14
C SER A 70 21.21 7.26 -14.48
N ALA A 71 20.26 7.24 -13.57
CA ALA A 71 18.90 7.74 -13.78
C ALA A 71 18.87 9.23 -14.14
N THR A 72 19.70 10.06 -13.47
CA THR A 72 19.82 11.50 -13.76
C THR A 72 20.30 11.80 -15.18
N GLY A 73 21.13 10.95 -15.75
CA GLY A 73 21.60 11.09 -17.12
C GLY A 73 20.62 10.60 -18.18
N ARG A 74 19.68 9.75 -17.81
CA ARG A 74 18.69 9.15 -18.73
C ARG A 74 17.40 9.95 -18.86
N PHE A 75 17.00 10.61 -17.78
CA PHE A 75 15.70 11.28 -17.70
C PHE A 75 15.90 12.79 -17.61
N ASP A 76 15.71 13.52 -18.72
CA ASP A 76 15.88 14.99 -18.82
C ASP A 76 15.02 15.78 -17.83
N PHE A 77 13.99 15.18 -17.26
CA PHE A 77 13.11 15.81 -16.26
C PHE A 77 13.84 16.15 -14.95
N TYR A 78 15.00 15.59 -14.74
CA TYR A 78 15.77 15.74 -13.51
C TYR A 78 16.70 16.95 -13.47
N THR A 79 16.89 17.65 -14.60
CA THR A 79 17.81 18.78 -14.66
C THR A 79 17.22 20.13 -14.27
N ALA A 80 15.92 20.23 -14.05
CA ALA A 80 15.28 21.47 -13.65
C ALA A 80 15.43 21.69 -12.13
N ALA A 81 16.28 22.63 -11.74
CA ALA A 81 16.32 23.11 -10.37
C ALA A 81 14.93 23.56 -9.92
N ALA A 82 14.49 23.12 -8.74
CA ALA A 82 13.27 23.61 -8.14
C ALA A 82 13.29 25.13 -8.01
N PRO A 83 12.20 25.82 -8.27
CA PRO A 83 12.14 27.25 -8.02
C PRO A 83 12.42 27.51 -6.53
N ALA A 84 13.37 28.39 -6.25
CA ALA A 84 13.74 28.75 -4.91
C ALA A 84 12.51 29.24 -4.15
N GLY A 85 12.18 28.60 -3.03
CA GLY A 85 11.07 28.99 -2.17
C GLY A 85 9.91 28.00 -2.07
N ALA A 86 9.95 26.86 -2.78
CA ALA A 86 8.85 25.88 -2.76
C ALA A 86 8.85 24.90 -1.59
N GLY A 87 9.77 25.01 -0.63
CA GLY A 87 9.80 24.13 0.55
C GLY A 87 10.01 22.63 0.28
N PHE A 88 10.17 22.25 -0.97
CA PHE A 88 10.47 20.91 -1.42
C PHE A 88 11.91 20.85 -1.87
N THR A 89 12.70 20.03 -1.24
CA THR A 89 14.00 19.66 -1.83
C THR A 89 13.70 18.68 -2.96
N VAL A 90 13.63 19.19 -4.17
CA VAL A 90 13.37 18.47 -5.43
C VAL A 90 14.42 17.40 -5.73
N ALA A 91 15.39 17.27 -4.88
CA ALA A 91 16.55 16.42 -5.09
C ALA A 91 16.28 14.90 -5.01
N LEU A 92 15.16 14.44 -4.53
CA LEU A 92 15.02 13.06 -4.07
C LEU A 92 14.68 12.05 -5.15
N GLY A 93 13.80 12.39 -6.06
CA GLY A 93 13.50 11.51 -7.19
C GLY A 93 14.56 11.55 -8.28
N GLN A 94 15.53 12.39 -8.11
CA GLN A 94 16.58 12.69 -9.09
C GLN A 94 17.93 12.11 -8.73
N ALA A 95 18.10 11.66 -7.50
CA ALA A 95 19.36 11.09 -7.12
C ALA A 95 19.49 9.70 -7.74
N ASP A 96 20.62 9.47 -8.37
CA ASP A 96 21.00 8.13 -8.80
C ASP A 96 21.00 7.18 -7.59
N GLY A 97 20.66 5.91 -7.82
CA GLY A 97 20.97 4.83 -6.91
C GLY A 97 22.48 4.60 -6.84
N ASP A 98 22.92 3.65 -6.05
CA ASP A 98 24.34 3.34 -5.97
C ASP A 98 24.76 2.21 -6.95
N GLY A 99 23.80 1.48 -7.50
CA GLY A 99 24.00 0.46 -8.54
C GLY A 99 24.49 -0.88 -7.98
N ASP A 100 24.24 -1.16 -6.72
CA ASP A 100 24.69 -2.40 -6.06
C ASP A 100 23.77 -3.60 -6.33
N GLY A 101 22.61 -3.38 -6.96
CA GLY A 101 21.62 -4.41 -7.28
C GLY A 101 20.60 -4.64 -6.17
N ILE A 102 20.56 -3.80 -5.16
CA ILE A 102 19.66 -3.84 -4.02
C ILE A 102 18.79 -2.60 -4.03
N ILE A 103 17.55 -2.66 -3.60
CA ILE A 103 16.68 -1.49 -3.42
C ILE A 103 16.59 -1.19 -1.94
N GLY A 104 17.42 -0.27 -1.45
CA GLY A 104 17.54 0.02 -0.04
C GLY A 104 18.23 -1.10 0.76
N ASP A 105 18.21 -1.01 2.07
CA ASP A 105 18.94 -1.92 2.95
C ASP A 105 18.05 -2.81 3.84
N GLY A 106 16.76 -2.92 3.50
CA GLY A 106 15.78 -3.68 4.28
C GLY A 106 15.23 -2.94 5.51
N THR A 107 15.77 -1.76 5.84
CA THR A 107 15.31 -0.93 6.97
C THR A 107 14.58 0.34 6.54
N ASP A 108 14.63 0.66 5.27
CA ASP A 108 14.07 1.89 4.69
C ASP A 108 12.55 2.06 4.88
N TRP A 109 11.83 0.96 4.98
CA TRP A 109 10.40 1.02 5.26
C TRP A 109 10.10 1.58 6.65
N ALA A 110 10.97 1.28 7.61
CA ALA A 110 10.86 1.75 8.98
C ALA A 110 11.29 3.22 9.17
N ALA A 111 12.07 3.76 8.24
CA ALA A 111 12.67 5.10 8.34
C ALA A 111 11.73 6.24 7.95
N THR A 112 10.42 6.04 7.93
CA THR A 112 9.47 7.11 7.61
C THR A 112 9.20 8.00 8.80
N ASP A 113 9.24 9.31 8.57
CA ASP A 113 8.80 10.26 9.56
C ASP A 113 7.27 10.20 9.76
N ALA A 114 6.80 10.69 10.90
CA ALA A 114 5.39 10.67 11.32
C ALA A 114 4.43 11.35 10.32
N ASN A 115 4.95 12.08 9.34
CA ASN A 115 4.17 12.81 8.35
C ASN A 115 4.06 12.12 7.00
N ASN A 116 4.67 10.95 6.82
CA ASN A 116 4.51 10.11 5.63
C ASN A 116 4.93 10.77 4.29
N LEU A 117 5.67 11.85 4.35
CA LEU A 117 5.96 12.68 3.19
C LEU A 117 7.37 12.53 2.65
N MET A 118 8.32 12.08 3.46
CA MET A 118 9.70 11.99 3.02
C MET A 118 10.47 10.89 3.78
N ILE A 119 10.84 9.86 3.07
CA ILE A 119 12.00 9.06 3.44
C ILE A 119 13.23 9.94 3.24
N ALA A 120 14.27 9.73 4.03
CA ALA A 120 15.54 10.44 3.85
C ALA A 120 15.93 10.49 2.36
N ALA A 121 16.48 11.62 1.95
CA ALA A 121 16.80 11.94 0.56
C ALA A 121 17.68 10.91 -0.17
N SER A 122 18.25 10.00 0.56
CA SER A 122 19.16 8.96 0.08
C SER A 122 18.50 7.60 -0.12
N ALA A 123 17.28 7.38 0.39
CA ALA A 123 16.70 6.05 0.34
C ALA A 123 16.22 5.68 -1.08
N GLU A 124 16.73 4.59 -1.60
CA GLU A 124 16.40 4.06 -2.93
C GLU A 124 14.94 3.65 -3.06
N THR A 125 14.33 3.19 -1.98
CA THR A 125 12.91 2.90 -1.88
C THR A 125 12.02 4.11 -2.22
N SER A 126 12.48 5.33 -1.96
CA SER A 126 11.77 6.55 -2.37
C SER A 126 12.00 6.87 -3.84
N LYS A 127 13.23 6.65 -4.35
CA LYS A 127 13.58 6.86 -5.76
C LYS A 127 12.88 5.87 -6.69
N PHE A 128 12.55 4.69 -6.20
CA PHE A 128 11.83 3.64 -6.93
C PHE A 128 10.63 4.17 -7.71
N TRP A 129 9.74 4.88 -7.02
CA TRP A 129 8.55 5.46 -7.64
C TRP A 129 8.87 6.58 -8.63
N GLY A 130 9.89 7.38 -8.33
CA GLY A 130 10.38 8.43 -9.21
C GLY A 130 10.91 7.87 -10.54
N HIS A 131 11.74 6.84 -10.48
CA HIS A 131 12.29 6.18 -11.67
C HIS A 131 11.21 5.53 -12.53
N LEU A 132 10.23 4.86 -11.92
CA LEU A 132 9.11 4.26 -12.65
C LEU A 132 8.20 5.31 -13.32
N ARG A 133 7.98 6.47 -12.69
CA ARG A 133 7.22 7.56 -13.29
C ARG A 133 8.00 8.25 -14.41
N ALA A 134 9.27 8.50 -14.20
CA ALA A 134 10.15 9.09 -15.20
C ALA A 134 10.25 8.23 -16.46
N SER A 135 10.29 6.91 -16.30
CA SER A 135 10.30 5.96 -17.42
C SER A 135 8.94 5.77 -18.10
N GLY A 136 7.87 6.36 -17.54
CA GLY A 136 6.49 6.21 -18.03
C GLY A 136 5.85 4.84 -17.77
N LEU A 137 6.45 4.01 -16.93
CA LEU A 137 5.93 2.68 -16.58
C LEU A 137 4.80 2.73 -15.55
N VAL A 138 4.81 3.76 -14.70
CA VAL A 138 3.75 4.00 -13.72
C VAL A 138 3.16 5.38 -13.94
N PRO A 139 1.84 5.54 -13.95
CA PRO A 139 1.20 6.82 -14.12
C PRO A 139 1.37 7.70 -12.87
N GLY A 140 1.34 9.01 -13.09
CA GLY A 140 1.39 10.04 -12.03
C GLY A 140 2.69 10.82 -12.04
N GLY A 141 2.58 12.10 -11.62
CA GLY A 141 3.72 13.01 -11.52
C GLY A 141 4.49 13.27 -12.81
N ASN A 142 5.51 14.10 -12.68
CA ASN A 142 6.43 14.45 -13.78
C ASN A 142 7.81 13.77 -13.64
N GLY A 143 7.87 12.61 -13.00
CA GLY A 143 9.13 11.91 -12.70
C GLY A 143 9.90 12.47 -11.49
N THR A 144 9.59 13.67 -11.04
CA THR A 144 10.16 14.24 -9.80
C THR A 144 9.37 13.86 -8.56
N ASP A 145 8.21 13.25 -8.74
CA ASP A 145 7.32 12.82 -7.66
C ASP A 145 7.74 11.45 -7.13
N THR A 146 8.35 11.45 -5.97
CA THR A 146 8.72 10.25 -5.20
C THR A 146 7.62 9.78 -4.26
N THR A 147 6.46 10.43 -4.29
CA THR A 147 5.33 10.04 -3.45
C THR A 147 5.00 8.57 -3.67
N ARG A 148 4.96 7.81 -2.60
CA ARG A 148 4.57 6.40 -2.65
C ARG A 148 3.12 6.27 -3.12
N ALA A 149 2.84 5.26 -3.91
CA ALA A 149 1.48 4.95 -4.28
C ALA A 149 0.68 4.45 -3.07
N SER A 150 -0.61 4.75 -3.03
CA SER A 150 -1.51 4.27 -1.98
C SER A 150 -2.27 3.02 -2.44
N ASN A 151 -2.44 2.07 -1.53
CA ASN A 151 -3.21 0.85 -1.77
C ASN A 151 -4.73 1.09 -1.63
N ALA A 152 -5.52 0.06 -1.91
CA ALA A 152 -6.99 0.13 -1.85
C ALA A 152 -7.56 0.34 -0.44
N TYR A 153 -6.75 0.20 0.60
CA TYR A 153 -7.13 0.37 2.01
C TYR A 153 -6.63 1.70 2.59
N GLY A 154 -6.00 2.54 1.77
CA GLY A 154 -5.53 3.87 2.14
C GLY A 154 -4.14 3.91 2.76
N GLY A 155 -3.48 2.77 2.92
CA GLY A 155 -2.07 2.71 3.30
C GLY A 155 -1.15 2.92 2.10
N LEU A 156 0.13 3.08 2.36
CA LEU A 156 1.13 3.26 1.31
C LEU A 156 1.65 1.93 0.78
N MET A 157 2.24 1.99 -0.40
CA MET A 157 2.96 0.88 -1.01
C MET A 157 4.44 1.24 -1.14
N GLY A 158 5.32 0.28 -0.87
CA GLY A 158 6.76 0.44 -1.03
C GLY A 158 7.40 -0.81 -1.61
N VAL A 159 8.62 -0.66 -2.10
CA VAL A 159 9.45 -1.77 -2.57
C VAL A 159 10.82 -1.61 -1.93
N GLN A 160 11.36 -2.70 -1.41
CA GLN A 160 12.72 -2.74 -0.86
C GLN A 160 13.32 -4.15 -1.00
N ASP A 161 14.61 -4.27 -0.75
CA ASP A 161 15.25 -5.58 -0.63
C ASP A 161 15.20 -6.04 0.83
N GLY A 162 14.70 -7.26 1.00
CA GLY A 162 14.52 -7.84 2.32
C GLY A 162 13.42 -7.19 3.17
N SER A 163 12.61 -7.98 3.81
CA SER A 163 11.69 -7.55 4.86
C SER A 163 11.23 -8.75 5.67
N LEU A 164 11.14 -8.59 6.98
CA LEU A 164 10.85 -9.70 7.89
C LEU A 164 11.84 -10.86 7.68
N ALA A 165 11.36 -12.08 7.41
CA ALA A 165 12.20 -13.21 7.07
C ALA A 165 12.29 -13.49 5.56
N ILE A 166 11.77 -12.58 4.71
CA ILE A 166 11.81 -12.70 3.26
C ILE A 166 13.11 -12.08 2.75
N ALA A 167 13.93 -12.88 2.08
CA ALA A 167 15.13 -12.42 1.37
C ALA A 167 14.77 -12.04 -0.09
N GLY A 168 15.47 -11.04 -0.64
CA GLY A 168 15.25 -10.50 -1.98
C GLY A 168 14.17 -9.43 -2.02
N HIS A 169 13.81 -8.97 -3.20
CA HIS A 169 12.89 -7.85 -3.34
C HIS A 169 11.48 -8.18 -2.87
N VAL A 170 10.90 -7.28 -2.11
CA VAL A 170 9.53 -7.38 -1.59
C VAL A 170 8.73 -6.14 -1.91
N ILE A 171 7.44 -6.33 -2.16
CA ILE A 171 6.46 -5.24 -2.21
C ILE A 171 5.73 -5.21 -0.87
N ILE A 172 5.65 -4.05 -0.25
CA ILE A 172 5.01 -3.85 1.04
C ILE A 172 3.73 -3.05 0.87
N PHE A 173 2.64 -3.56 1.42
CA PHE A 173 1.34 -2.90 1.49
C PHE A 173 1.06 -2.53 2.95
N GLY A 174 1.05 -1.23 3.26
CA GLY A 174 0.85 -0.76 4.61
C GLY A 174 -0.61 -0.60 5.01
N GLY A 175 -0.87 -0.70 6.31
CA GLY A 175 -2.14 -0.33 6.93
C GLY A 175 -3.33 -1.24 6.61
N ILE A 176 -3.13 -2.52 6.34
CA ILE A 176 -4.18 -3.49 6.04
C ILE A 176 -4.88 -3.95 7.32
N GLU A 177 -6.20 -3.92 7.35
CA GLU A 177 -6.99 -4.41 8.49
C GLU A 177 -6.78 -5.91 8.71
N GLY A 178 -6.65 -6.34 9.97
CA GLY A 178 -6.29 -7.71 10.32
C GLY A 178 -7.22 -8.78 9.76
N ALA A 179 -8.54 -8.51 9.73
CA ALA A 179 -9.50 -9.40 9.10
C ALA A 179 -9.22 -9.60 7.60
N ILE A 180 -8.81 -8.53 6.93
CA ILE A 180 -8.47 -8.54 5.50
C ILE A 180 -7.11 -9.21 5.27
N ALA A 181 -6.12 -8.87 6.11
CA ALA A 181 -4.79 -9.46 6.04
C ALA A 181 -4.87 -11.00 6.14
N ARG A 182 -5.68 -11.51 7.07
CA ARG A 182 -5.94 -12.95 7.19
C ARG A 182 -6.56 -13.57 5.93
N ILE A 183 -7.51 -12.87 5.29
CA ILE A 183 -8.14 -13.36 4.06
C ILE A 183 -7.11 -13.41 2.93
N ILE A 184 -6.27 -12.38 2.79
CA ILE A 184 -5.21 -12.33 1.79
C ILE A 184 -4.25 -13.50 1.97
N GLU A 185 -3.77 -13.66 3.20
CA GLU A 185 -2.81 -14.70 3.57
C GLU A 185 -3.35 -16.11 3.28
N THR A 186 -4.53 -16.41 3.79
CA THR A 186 -5.18 -17.72 3.57
C THR A 186 -5.46 -18.00 2.10
N ARG A 187 -5.62 -16.95 1.28
CA ARG A 187 -5.95 -17.09 -0.15
C ARG A 187 -4.72 -17.21 -1.04
N LEU A 188 -3.65 -16.54 -0.68
CA LEU A 188 -2.46 -16.38 -1.53
C LEU A 188 -1.23 -17.13 -1.02
N ASP A 189 -1.23 -17.53 0.26
CA ASP A 189 -0.12 -18.20 0.92
C ASP A 189 -0.61 -19.27 1.92
N ASP A 190 0.09 -19.47 3.03
CA ASP A 190 -0.11 -20.56 3.99
C ASP A 190 -1.04 -20.22 5.17
N GLY A 191 -1.43 -18.97 5.32
CA GLY A 191 -2.30 -18.49 6.40
C GLY A 191 -1.56 -18.06 7.67
N ALA A 192 -0.22 -18.05 7.67
CA ALA A 192 0.62 -17.67 8.79
C ALA A 192 1.34 -16.33 8.52
N ALA A 193 1.22 -15.38 9.42
CA ALA A 193 1.81 -14.04 9.24
C ALA A 193 3.34 -14.01 9.29
N ASP A 194 3.99 -15.05 9.78
CA ASP A 194 5.43 -15.16 10.04
C ASP A 194 6.17 -16.11 9.09
N ALA A 195 5.49 -16.69 8.13
CA ALA A 195 6.07 -17.67 7.21
C ALA A 195 5.62 -17.42 5.76
N GLY A 196 6.12 -18.21 4.82
CA GLY A 196 5.65 -18.19 3.44
C GLY A 196 6.23 -17.09 2.57
N ARG A 197 5.52 -16.78 1.50
CA ARG A 197 5.85 -15.73 0.51
C ARG A 197 5.30 -14.37 0.89
N ILE A 198 4.29 -14.38 1.74
CA ILE A 198 3.67 -13.19 2.30
C ILE A 198 3.94 -13.24 3.79
N GLN A 199 4.46 -12.18 4.33
CA GLN A 199 4.64 -12.04 5.77
C GLN A 199 4.13 -10.68 6.22
N ALA A 200 3.69 -10.59 7.46
CA ALA A 200 3.10 -9.37 7.96
C ALA A 200 3.55 -9.06 9.38
N ASN A 201 3.63 -7.77 9.67
CA ASN A 201 3.84 -7.27 11.02
C ASN A 201 2.74 -6.27 11.39
N ILE A 202 2.51 -6.08 12.69
CA ILE A 202 1.57 -5.09 13.18
C ILE A 202 2.07 -3.70 12.82
N SER A 203 1.21 -2.92 12.18
CA SER A 203 1.45 -1.51 11.93
C SER A 203 1.40 -0.71 13.23
N GLY A 204 2.49 -0.11 13.64
CA GLY A 204 2.59 0.59 14.92
C GLY A 204 2.25 2.08 14.89
N GLY A 205 2.11 2.69 13.75
CA GLY A 205 1.84 4.11 13.59
C GLY A 205 0.46 4.44 13.05
N ALA A 206 -0.01 5.67 13.24
CA ALA A 206 -1.27 6.16 12.69
C ALA A 206 -1.34 6.07 11.16
N ASN A 207 -0.22 5.84 10.48
CA ASN A 207 -0.06 5.73 9.03
C ASN A 207 0.45 4.37 8.55
N GLY A 208 0.50 3.36 9.43
CA GLY A 208 0.85 1.99 9.03
C GLY A 208 2.34 1.75 8.75
N MET A 209 3.24 2.49 9.38
CA MET A 209 4.66 2.41 9.06
C MET A 209 5.53 2.41 10.32
N ASP A 210 5.40 1.39 11.16
CA ASP A 210 6.44 1.08 12.13
C ASP A 210 7.40 0.03 11.61
N ALA A 211 8.58 0.02 12.22
CA ALA A 211 9.58 -0.97 11.93
C ALA A 211 8.95 -2.36 11.86
N LEU A 212 9.13 -3.03 10.74
CA LEU A 212 8.76 -4.43 10.57
C LEU A 212 9.67 -5.27 11.49
N ALA A 213 9.44 -5.15 12.79
CA ALA A 213 10.13 -5.95 13.79
C ALA A 213 9.29 -7.19 14.03
N VAL A 214 9.82 -8.31 13.65
CA VAL A 214 9.40 -9.67 13.99
C VAL A 214 7.87 -9.87 14.12
N SER A 215 7.32 -10.69 13.27
CA SER A 215 5.93 -11.15 13.32
C SER A 215 5.45 -11.39 14.74
N ASP A 216 4.31 -10.84 15.09
CA ASP A 216 3.68 -11.02 16.41
C ASP A 216 2.94 -12.37 16.48
N GLY A 217 3.63 -13.43 16.08
CA GLY A 217 3.07 -14.77 16.03
C GLY A 217 2.25 -15.05 14.75
N ALA A 218 1.97 -16.31 14.54
CA ALA A 218 1.34 -16.81 13.31
C ALA A 218 -0.11 -16.37 13.06
N LEU A 219 -0.74 -15.60 13.93
CA LEU A 219 -2.17 -15.30 13.85
C LEU A 219 -2.48 -13.81 13.71
N TYR A 220 -3.30 -13.46 12.71
CA TYR A 220 -3.83 -12.12 12.52
C TYR A 220 -4.90 -11.79 13.55
N VAL A 221 -4.73 -10.69 14.29
CA VAL A 221 -5.71 -10.12 15.22
C VAL A 221 -6.57 -9.10 14.47
N GLU A 222 -7.88 -9.28 14.46
CA GLU A 222 -8.81 -8.45 13.66
C GLU A 222 -8.80 -6.97 14.06
N ALA A 223 -8.49 -6.65 15.31
CA ALA A 223 -8.45 -5.28 15.82
C ALA A 223 -7.18 -4.50 15.38
N ASN A 224 -6.17 -5.20 14.88
CA ASN A 224 -4.89 -4.61 14.47
C ASN A 224 -4.89 -4.26 12.97
N ARG A 225 -3.95 -3.39 12.61
CA ARG A 225 -3.55 -3.18 11.21
C ARG A 225 -2.19 -3.80 10.99
N TYR A 226 -1.94 -4.22 9.76
CA TYR A 226 -0.73 -4.92 9.36
C TYR A 226 -0.09 -4.28 8.15
N ASP A 227 1.23 -4.29 8.12
CA ASP A 227 2.02 -4.07 6.92
C ASP A 227 2.42 -5.43 6.38
N MET A 228 2.02 -5.70 5.15
CA MET A 228 2.18 -7.00 4.51
C MET A 228 3.25 -6.93 3.44
N ALA A 229 4.28 -7.76 3.56
CA ALA A 229 5.37 -7.89 2.61
C ALA A 229 5.13 -9.09 1.68
N PHE A 230 5.15 -8.85 0.39
CA PHE A 230 4.96 -9.85 -0.66
C PHE A 230 6.28 -10.07 -1.37
N ARG A 231 6.76 -11.30 -1.40
CA ARG A 231 7.94 -11.66 -2.17
C ARG A 231 7.70 -11.49 -3.68
N LEU A 232 8.63 -10.81 -4.36
CA LEU A 232 8.69 -10.66 -5.82
C LEU A 232 9.27 -11.89 -6.52
#